data_53266134b5b00a0dc08129fb96a19ba7
#
_entry.id   53266134b5b00a0dc08129fb96a19ba7
#
_cell.length_a   1.000
_cell.length_b   1.000
_cell.length_c   1.000
_cell.angle_alpha   90.00
_cell.angle_beta   90.00
_cell.angle_gamma   90.00
#
_symmetry.space_group_name_H-M   'P 1'
#
loop_
_entity.id
_entity.type
_entity.pdbx_description
1 polymer ?
#
loop_
_entity_poly.entity_id
_entity_poly.type
_entity_poly.pdbx_seq_one_letter_code
_entity_poly.pdbx_strand_id
1 'polypeptide(L)'
;MNILQIILVGLVSLIHIYILYLEMVLWTTKTGIKAFNLKDKKFAEETKVMAANQGLYNGFLAAGLIWSIIIDKVDISIFFLTCIFIAGIYGAYSTKSIKILYIQTFPAFISILSFLFL
;
A
#
# COMPACT_ATOMS: atom_id res chain seq x y z
N MET A 1 -14.97 -1.65 -15.55
CA MET A 1 -13.89 -0.64 -15.46
C MET A 1 -13.31 -0.38 -16.84
N ASN A 2 -12.98 0.87 -17.15
CA ASN A 2 -12.23 1.17 -18.35
C ASN A 2 -10.73 0.87 -18.16
N ILE A 3 -9.96 0.94 -19.26
CA ILE A 3 -8.54 0.56 -19.24
C ILE A 3 -7.72 1.45 -18.28
N LEU A 4 -8.03 2.75 -18.20
CA LEU A 4 -7.32 3.65 -17.29
C LEU A 4 -7.58 3.28 -15.84
N GLN A 5 -8.82 2.98 -15.49
CA GLN A 5 -9.19 2.54 -14.14
C GLN A 5 -8.47 1.24 -13.76
N ILE A 6 -8.42 0.27 -14.67
CA ILE A 6 -7.70 -0.99 -14.46
C ILE A 6 -6.21 -0.73 -14.23
N ILE A 7 -5.60 0.14 -15.01
CA ILE A 7 -4.18 0.48 -14.86
C ILE A 7 -3.93 1.13 -13.50
N LEU A 8 -4.76 2.08 -13.09
CA LEU A 8 -4.57 2.78 -11.81
C LEU A 8 -4.77 1.85 -10.61
N VAL A 9 -5.83 1.04 -10.62
CA VAL A 9 -6.06 0.05 -9.55
C VAL A 9 -4.93 -0.97 -9.52
N GLY A 10 -4.50 -1.45 -10.69
CA GLY A 10 -3.38 -2.38 -10.81
C GLY A 10 -2.07 -1.79 -10.27
N LEU A 11 -1.81 -0.51 -10.55
CA LEU A 11 -0.62 0.17 -10.03
C LEU A 11 -0.63 0.24 -8.51
N VAL A 12 -1.77 0.63 -7.90
CA VAL A 12 -1.90 0.65 -6.44
C VAL A 12 -1.69 -0.74 -5.85
N SER A 13 -2.24 -1.77 -6.50
CA SER A 13 -2.03 -3.17 -6.10
C SER A 13 -0.56 -3.55 -6.12
N LEU A 14 0.17 -3.21 -7.20
CA LEU A 14 1.60 -3.50 -7.32
C LEU A 14 2.43 -2.79 -6.25
N ILE A 15 2.10 -1.54 -5.93
CA ILE A 15 2.75 -0.80 -4.85
C ILE A 15 2.61 -1.57 -3.54
N HIS A 16 1.42 -2.09 -3.24
CA HIS A 16 1.18 -2.81 -1.97
C HIS A 16 1.81 -4.20 -1.96
N ILE A 17 1.94 -4.87 -3.10
CA ILE A 17 2.73 -6.10 -3.20
C ILE A 17 4.20 -5.80 -2.90
N TYR A 18 4.74 -4.70 -3.41
CA TYR A 18 6.11 -4.29 -3.13
C TYR A 18 6.30 -3.95 -1.64
N ILE A 19 5.34 -3.26 -1.03
CA ILE A 19 5.38 -2.97 0.41
C ILE A 19 5.36 -4.26 1.22
N LEU A 20 4.54 -5.25 0.85
CA LEU A 20 4.55 -6.57 1.47
C LEU A 20 5.96 -7.17 1.42
N TYR A 21 6.58 -7.15 0.26
CA TYR A 21 7.93 -7.71 0.09
C TYR A 21 8.95 -7.01 0.98
N LEU A 22 8.90 -5.67 1.05
CA LEU A 22 9.77 -4.90 1.93
C LEU A 22 9.55 -5.25 3.40
N GLU A 23 8.30 -5.42 3.81
CA GLU A 23 7.96 -5.63 5.22
C GLU A 23 8.13 -7.07 5.67
N MET A 24 7.89 -8.05 4.80
CA MET A 24 7.99 -9.47 5.16
C MET A 24 9.36 -10.06 4.88
N VAL A 25 10.08 -9.59 3.87
CA VAL A 25 11.32 -10.22 3.41
C VAL A 25 12.52 -9.31 3.60
N LEU A 26 12.41 -8.02 3.30
CA LEU A 26 13.54 -7.10 3.25
C LEU A 26 13.67 -6.19 4.46
N TRP A 27 12.83 -6.34 5.49
CA TRP A 27 12.76 -5.41 6.62
C TRP A 27 14.10 -5.15 7.29
N THR A 28 14.91 -6.21 7.50
CA THR A 28 16.18 -6.13 8.20
C THR A 28 17.36 -5.88 7.26
N THR A 29 17.12 -5.73 5.96
CA THR A 29 18.15 -5.43 4.96
C THR A 29 18.36 -3.92 4.82
N LYS A 30 19.46 -3.52 4.16
CA LYS A 30 19.72 -2.11 3.85
C LYS A 30 18.54 -1.47 3.09
N THR A 31 17.95 -2.22 2.15
CA THR A 31 16.81 -1.74 1.35
C THR A 31 15.61 -1.44 2.23
N GLY A 32 15.23 -2.37 3.11
CA GLY A 32 14.09 -2.17 4.01
C GLY A 32 14.33 -1.04 5.01
N ILE A 33 15.50 -1.02 5.64
CA ILE A 33 15.88 0.01 6.60
C ILE A 33 15.79 1.40 5.96
N LYS A 34 16.32 1.55 4.75
CA LYS A 34 16.25 2.82 4.02
C LYS A 34 14.84 3.19 3.61
N ALA A 35 14.08 2.22 3.10
CA ALA A 35 12.71 2.47 2.60
C ALA A 35 11.79 3.01 3.70
N PHE A 36 11.91 2.49 4.92
CA PHE A 36 11.08 2.90 6.06
C PHE A 36 11.78 3.84 7.02
N ASN A 37 12.98 4.30 6.67
CA ASN A 37 13.76 5.20 7.50
C ASN A 37 13.91 4.68 8.94
N LEU A 38 14.23 3.40 9.09
CA LEU A 38 14.40 2.78 10.39
C LEU A 38 15.67 3.28 11.06
N LYS A 39 15.64 3.36 12.38
CA LYS A 39 16.72 3.91 13.19
C LYS A 39 18.06 3.21 12.92
N ASP A 40 18.07 1.88 12.97
CA ASP A 40 19.24 1.03 12.77
C ASP A 40 18.81 -0.42 12.53
N LYS A 41 19.81 -1.30 12.30
CA LYS A 41 19.55 -2.71 12.10
C LYS A 41 18.98 -3.40 13.34
N LYS A 42 19.40 -2.97 14.53
CA LYS A 42 18.92 -3.52 15.80
C LYS A 42 17.41 -3.28 15.93
N PHE A 43 16.96 -2.06 15.66
CA PHE A 43 15.53 -1.73 15.66
C PHE A 43 14.76 -2.55 14.62
N ALA A 44 15.33 -2.73 13.42
CA ALA A 44 14.72 -3.56 12.41
C ALA A 44 14.55 -5.01 12.88
N GLU A 45 15.57 -5.60 13.50
CA GLU A 45 15.49 -6.95 14.03
C GLU A 45 14.44 -7.08 15.16
N GLU A 46 14.36 -6.08 16.02
CA GLU A 46 13.39 -6.09 17.13
C GLU A 46 11.95 -5.93 16.67
N THR A 47 11.71 -5.35 15.49
CA THR A 47 10.37 -5.07 14.98
C THR A 47 9.97 -5.94 13.78
N LYS A 48 10.80 -6.88 13.37
CA LYS A 48 10.57 -7.66 12.14
C LYS A 48 9.29 -8.47 12.16
N VAL A 49 8.87 -8.99 13.31
CA VAL A 49 7.63 -9.76 13.42
C VAL A 49 6.42 -8.86 13.21
N MET A 50 6.42 -7.68 13.82
CA MET A 50 5.35 -6.69 13.62
C MET A 50 5.30 -6.23 12.16
N ALA A 51 6.47 -5.98 11.56
CA ALA A 51 6.55 -5.59 10.16
C ALA A 51 6.03 -6.68 9.23
N ALA A 52 6.33 -7.94 9.49
CA ALA A 52 5.83 -9.05 8.69
C ALA A 52 4.31 -9.16 8.75
N ASN A 53 3.71 -8.98 9.93
CA ASN A 53 2.25 -8.92 10.06
C ASN A 53 1.65 -7.76 9.27
N GLN A 54 2.26 -6.59 9.34
CA GLN A 54 1.86 -5.42 8.57
C GLN A 54 1.93 -5.71 7.07
N GLY A 55 3.00 -6.37 6.63
CA GLY A 55 3.18 -6.76 5.23
C GLY A 55 2.08 -7.68 4.74
N LEU A 56 1.67 -8.65 5.57
CA LEU A 56 0.57 -9.55 5.23
C LEU A 56 -0.73 -8.76 4.99
N TYR A 57 -1.04 -7.78 5.85
CA TYR A 57 -2.22 -6.95 5.67
C TYR A 57 -2.14 -6.10 4.39
N ASN A 58 -0.97 -5.61 4.04
CA ASN A 58 -0.76 -4.96 2.75
C ASN A 58 -1.02 -5.91 1.58
N GLY A 59 -0.68 -7.19 1.75
CA GLY A 59 -1.01 -8.24 0.78
C GLY A 59 -2.51 -8.43 0.62
N PHE A 60 -3.28 -8.36 1.70
CA PHE A 60 -4.74 -8.44 1.62
C PHE A 60 -5.33 -7.27 0.84
N LEU A 61 -4.80 -6.07 1.01
CA LEU A 61 -5.24 -4.91 0.24
C LEU A 61 -4.96 -5.11 -1.26
N ALA A 62 -3.77 -5.58 -1.59
CA ALA A 62 -3.40 -5.88 -2.98
C ALA A 62 -4.31 -6.97 -3.57
N ALA A 63 -4.54 -8.04 -2.82
CA ALA A 63 -5.40 -9.14 -3.24
C ALA A 63 -6.84 -8.69 -3.49
N GLY A 64 -7.37 -7.82 -2.62
CA GLY A 64 -8.71 -7.27 -2.78
C GLY A 64 -8.84 -6.41 -4.04
N LEU A 65 -7.82 -5.59 -4.33
CA LEU A 65 -7.79 -4.78 -5.55
C LEU A 65 -7.70 -5.66 -6.81
N ILE A 66 -6.85 -6.68 -6.80
CA ILE A 66 -6.74 -7.62 -7.93
C ILE A 66 -8.08 -8.33 -8.12
N TRP A 67 -8.69 -8.81 -7.05
CA TRP A 67 -10.00 -9.44 -7.10
C TRP A 67 -11.04 -8.53 -7.72
N SER A 68 -11.07 -7.26 -7.34
CA SER A 68 -12.02 -6.29 -7.89
C SER A 68 -11.86 -6.12 -9.41
N ILE A 69 -10.63 -6.18 -9.91
CA ILE A 69 -10.37 -6.13 -11.37
C ILE A 69 -10.89 -7.39 -12.04
N ILE A 70 -10.59 -8.56 -11.48
CA ILE A 70 -10.96 -9.86 -12.08
C ILE A 70 -12.47 -10.01 -12.24
N ILE A 71 -13.23 -9.60 -11.21
CA ILE A 71 -14.70 -9.71 -11.25
C ILE A 71 -15.39 -8.43 -11.72
N ASP A 72 -14.62 -7.41 -12.09
CA ASP A 72 -15.08 -6.11 -12.58
C ASP A 72 -16.12 -5.44 -11.65
N LYS A 73 -15.73 -5.30 -10.36
CA LYS A 73 -16.57 -4.68 -9.32
C LYS A 73 -15.96 -3.39 -8.82
N VAL A 74 -16.53 -2.27 -9.27
CA VAL A 74 -16.08 -0.92 -8.93
C VAL A 74 -16.22 -0.64 -7.44
N ASP A 75 -17.31 -1.07 -6.82
CA ASP A 75 -17.55 -0.88 -5.39
C ASP A 75 -16.47 -1.52 -4.52
N ILE A 76 -16.00 -2.70 -4.91
CA ILE A 76 -14.89 -3.38 -4.21
C ILE A 76 -13.59 -2.60 -4.39
N SER A 77 -13.31 -2.12 -5.61
CA SER A 77 -12.13 -1.27 -5.85
C SER A 77 -12.17 -0.02 -4.95
N ILE A 78 -13.28 0.68 -4.93
CA ILE A 78 -13.45 1.90 -4.14
C ILE A 78 -13.29 1.62 -2.65
N PHE A 79 -13.82 0.50 -2.17
CA PHE A 79 -13.65 0.11 -0.76
C PHE A 79 -12.18 -0.04 -0.39
N PHE A 80 -11.43 -0.85 -1.13
CA PHE A 80 -10.02 -1.07 -0.80
C PHE A 80 -9.16 0.16 -1.03
N LEU A 81 -9.43 0.95 -2.08
CA LEU A 81 -8.73 2.22 -2.31
C LEU A 81 -8.98 3.21 -1.17
N THR A 82 -10.20 3.25 -0.65
CA THR A 82 -10.53 4.10 0.51
C THR A 82 -9.79 3.65 1.76
N CYS A 83 -9.70 2.33 2.00
CA CYS A 83 -8.90 1.79 3.09
C CYS A 83 -7.43 2.23 2.97
N ILE A 84 -6.86 2.15 1.77
CA ILE A 84 -5.48 2.56 1.50
C ILE A 84 -5.30 4.07 1.70
N PHE A 85 -6.26 4.86 1.22
CA PHE A 85 -6.25 6.32 1.40
C PHE A 85 -6.19 6.70 2.89
N ILE A 86 -7.05 6.10 3.69
CA ILE A 86 -7.11 6.35 5.14
C ILE A 86 -5.84 5.85 5.82
N ALA A 87 -5.39 4.64 5.48
CA ALA A 87 -4.18 4.04 6.06
C ALA A 87 -2.94 4.88 5.77
N GLY A 88 -2.85 5.46 4.57
CA GLY A 88 -1.74 6.34 4.20
C GLY A 88 -1.73 7.63 5.00
N ILE A 89 -2.90 8.25 5.21
CA ILE A 89 -3.01 9.45 6.05
C ILE A 89 -2.61 9.15 7.48
N TYR A 90 -3.17 8.09 8.07
CA TYR A 90 -2.86 7.71 9.45
C TYR A 90 -1.38 7.32 9.59
N GLY A 91 -0.86 6.54 8.63
CA GLY A 91 0.53 6.13 8.64
C GLY A 91 1.50 7.31 8.55
N ALA A 92 1.22 8.28 7.70
CA ALA A 92 2.03 9.50 7.59
C ALA A 92 1.99 10.31 8.88
N TYR A 93 0.80 10.47 9.47
CA TYR A 93 0.64 11.18 10.73
C TYR A 93 1.35 10.49 11.89
N SER A 94 1.12 9.19 12.07
CA SER A 94 1.64 8.44 13.22
C SER A 94 3.15 8.24 13.16
N THR A 95 3.72 8.11 11.96
CA THR A 95 5.17 7.93 11.77
C THR A 95 5.90 9.23 11.46
N LYS A 96 5.16 10.34 11.28
CA LYS A 96 5.71 11.64 10.86
C LYS A 96 6.50 11.56 9.55
N SER A 97 6.02 10.71 8.63
CA SER A 97 6.66 10.51 7.32
C SER A 97 5.72 10.88 6.19
N ILE A 98 5.97 12.04 5.57
CA ILE A 98 5.19 12.51 4.41
C ILE A 98 5.33 11.58 3.21
N LYS A 99 6.41 10.82 3.12
CA LYS A 99 6.66 9.85 2.06
C LYS A 99 5.51 8.85 1.92
N ILE A 100 4.90 8.46 3.04
CA ILE A 100 3.79 7.50 3.05
C ILE A 100 2.57 8.06 2.32
N LEU A 101 2.29 9.37 2.44
CA LEU A 101 1.22 10.02 1.67
C LEU A 101 1.45 9.89 0.17
N TYR A 102 2.68 10.09 -0.30
CA TYR A 102 3.00 10.03 -1.72
C TYR A 102 2.93 8.61 -2.28
N ILE A 103 3.23 7.61 -1.48
CA ILE A 103 3.28 6.21 -1.93
C ILE A 103 1.91 5.54 -1.81
N GLN A 104 1.12 5.84 -0.78
CA GLN A 104 -0.14 5.17 -0.51
C GLN A 104 -1.35 6.05 -0.82
N THR A 105 -1.48 7.17 -0.12
CA THR A 105 -2.68 8.02 -0.20
C THR A 105 -2.86 8.62 -1.59
N PHE A 106 -1.80 9.19 -2.16
CA PHE A 106 -1.89 9.90 -3.43
C PHE A 106 -2.28 8.97 -4.60
N PRO A 107 -1.63 7.82 -4.81
CA PRO A 107 -2.04 6.90 -5.87
C PRO A 107 -3.47 6.39 -5.68
N ALA A 108 -3.87 6.06 -4.45
CA ALA A 108 -5.23 5.63 -4.16
C ALA A 108 -6.26 6.74 -4.47
N PHE A 109 -5.93 7.98 -4.10
CA PHE A 109 -6.80 9.13 -4.38
C PHE A 109 -7.01 9.33 -5.88
N ILE A 110 -5.93 9.31 -6.66
CA ILE A 110 -6.02 9.43 -8.12
C ILE A 110 -6.88 8.32 -8.71
N SER A 111 -6.71 7.09 -8.23
CA SER A 111 -7.52 5.96 -8.68
C SER A 111 -9.01 6.15 -8.33
N ILE A 112 -9.33 6.62 -7.13
CA ILE A 112 -10.72 6.92 -6.74
C ILE A 112 -11.31 7.99 -7.66
N LEU A 113 -10.55 9.06 -7.94
CA LEU A 113 -11.01 10.14 -8.82
C LEU A 113 -11.35 9.62 -10.22
N SER A 114 -10.63 8.63 -10.72
CA SER A 114 -10.92 8.03 -12.02
C SER A 114 -12.31 7.38 -12.07
N PHE A 115 -12.78 6.82 -10.96
CA PHE A 115 -14.13 6.25 -10.88
C PHE A 115 -15.22 7.30 -10.78
N LEU A 116 -14.91 8.47 -10.22
CA LEU A 116 -15.90 9.53 -10.04
C LEU A 116 -16.04 10.41 -11.29
N PHE A 117 -14.98 10.58 -12.07
CA PHE A 117 -14.96 11.57 -13.16
C PHE A 117 -14.66 11.00 -14.54
N LEU A 118 -14.27 9.77 -14.63
CA LEU A 118 -13.95 9.11 -15.91
C LEU A 118 -14.77 7.86 -16.13
#